data_9da7fdcd71b8d0a02a7cab829bcab996
#
_entry.id   9da7fdcd71b8d0a02a7cab829bcab996
#
_cell.length_a   1.000
_cell.length_b   1.000
_cell.length_c   1.000
_cell.angle_alpha   90.00
_cell.angle_beta   90.00
_cell.angle_gamma   90.00
#
_symmetry.space_group_name_H-M   'P 1'
#
loop_
_entity.id
_entity.type
_entity.pdbx_description
1 polymer ?
#
loop_
_entity_poly.entity_id
_entity_poly.type
_entity_poly.pdbx_seq_one_letter_code
_entity_poly.pdbx_strand_id
1 'polypeptide(L)'
;MKKINIVFFSANRAEYSLIFPFLKIFSKNKFFNVGLVVSGSHLEKKFGFSFDEIKKDKIKIYSKIKIPLQTNKLDNTADYFNKLQKKINLFFNKRNIDMVFISSDRFETLAFAISSYLRKIPIIHYEGGDVTEGGALDDNIRHAITKISNIHLTSNENSLKRILKMGEEKWRCTNIGYSQLLTMQKKKFSLKKIKEKFSLNPDKPLILFTFHPVIENKNSKRKDVDEIFKALEYFSKHNQIIVTYPNFDPGYQYIVNKIMSIKKKNKDIKVINHLGKENYHSLLYYIGKNKKGFCMGNSSSGIKESVFFNCPTLNIGDRQKSRLKPGNVVNVVADKEKIITKANFNLKNYKSFKNPYKSKKKIHSIPKDIVKKFKRKDFIQKKCTI
;
A
#
# COMPACT_ATOMS: atom_id res chain seq x y z
N MET A 1 16.74 -30.73 -8.55
CA MET A 1 16.04 -30.29 -7.34
C MET A 1 14.58 -30.03 -7.69
N LYS A 2 13.62 -30.63 -6.97
CA LYS A 2 12.19 -30.38 -7.16
C LYS A 2 11.91 -28.88 -6.94
N LYS A 3 11.05 -28.29 -7.76
CA LYS A 3 10.67 -26.88 -7.61
C LYS A 3 9.83 -26.68 -6.34
N ILE A 4 10.03 -25.57 -5.67
CA ILE A 4 9.27 -25.14 -4.50
C ILE A 4 7.95 -24.53 -4.97
N ASN A 5 6.82 -25.10 -4.54
CA ASN A 5 5.49 -24.59 -4.85
C ASN A 5 5.18 -23.42 -3.90
N ILE A 6 5.31 -22.19 -4.38
CA ILE A 6 5.03 -20.98 -3.60
C ILE A 6 3.72 -20.33 -4.07
N VAL A 7 2.87 -20.00 -3.09
CA VAL A 7 1.61 -19.32 -3.33
C VAL A 7 1.66 -17.91 -2.78
N PHE A 8 1.35 -16.94 -3.62
CA PHE A 8 1.11 -15.56 -3.23
C PHE A 8 -0.37 -15.34 -2.97
N PHE A 9 -0.69 -14.50 -1.99
CA PHE A 9 -2.07 -14.10 -1.68
C PHE A 9 -2.25 -12.60 -1.80
N SER A 10 -3.42 -12.19 -2.32
CA SER A 10 -3.83 -10.79 -2.37
C SER A 10 -5.34 -10.64 -2.30
N ALA A 11 -5.82 -9.72 -1.47
CA ALA A 11 -7.23 -9.40 -1.30
C ALA A 11 -7.62 -8.01 -1.82
N ASN A 12 -6.65 -7.14 -2.11
CA ASN A 12 -6.89 -5.78 -2.61
C ASN A 12 -5.73 -5.25 -3.47
N ARG A 13 -5.99 -4.14 -4.17
CA ARG A 13 -5.01 -3.50 -5.07
C ARG A 13 -3.70 -3.11 -4.39
N ALA A 14 -3.78 -2.59 -3.16
CA ALA A 14 -2.60 -2.13 -2.43
C ALA A 14 -1.66 -3.32 -2.18
N GLU A 15 -2.18 -4.43 -1.67
CA GLU A 15 -1.41 -5.67 -1.47
C GLU A 15 -0.85 -6.20 -2.78
N TYR A 16 -1.68 -6.29 -3.84
CA TYR A 16 -1.20 -6.76 -5.15
C TYR A 16 -0.05 -5.90 -5.67
N SER A 17 -0.15 -4.60 -5.56
CA SER A 17 0.93 -3.69 -5.94
C SER A 17 2.24 -3.98 -5.20
N LEU A 18 2.17 -4.34 -3.92
CA LEU A 18 3.33 -4.65 -3.09
C LEU A 18 3.97 -5.99 -3.47
N ILE A 19 3.17 -7.02 -3.73
CA ILE A 19 3.67 -8.37 -4.06
C ILE A 19 4.05 -8.55 -5.52
N PHE A 20 3.53 -7.74 -6.43
CA PHE A 20 3.73 -7.88 -7.87
C PHE A 20 5.20 -7.91 -8.31
N PRO A 21 6.11 -7.07 -7.79
CA PRO A 21 7.53 -7.17 -8.10
C PRO A 21 8.13 -8.52 -7.72
N PHE A 22 7.69 -9.10 -6.61
CA PHE A 22 8.13 -10.44 -6.17
C PHE A 22 7.54 -11.53 -7.05
N LEU A 23 6.24 -11.47 -7.36
CA LEU A 23 5.59 -12.39 -8.29
C LEU A 23 6.41 -12.51 -9.59
N LYS A 24 6.77 -11.38 -10.20
CA LYS A 24 7.60 -11.36 -11.42
C LYS A 24 8.97 -12.00 -11.25
N ILE A 25 9.64 -11.75 -10.13
CA ILE A 25 11.00 -12.26 -9.89
C ILE A 25 10.98 -13.75 -9.56
N PHE A 26 10.03 -14.20 -8.74
CA PHE A 26 9.88 -15.61 -8.41
C PHE A 26 9.42 -16.43 -9.59
N SER A 27 8.48 -15.93 -10.42
CA SER A 27 7.99 -16.64 -11.62
C SER A 27 9.10 -16.87 -12.68
N LYS A 28 10.11 -16.00 -12.71
CA LYS A 28 11.28 -16.15 -13.61
C LYS A 28 12.37 -17.02 -13.02
N ASN A 29 12.23 -17.47 -11.79
CA ASN A 29 13.28 -18.22 -11.10
C ASN A 29 13.05 -19.74 -11.23
N LYS A 30 14.07 -20.47 -11.68
CA LYS A 30 13.98 -21.91 -11.94
C LYS A 30 13.65 -22.79 -10.74
N PHE A 31 13.85 -22.28 -9.52
CA PHE A 31 13.62 -23.04 -8.30
C PHE A 31 12.17 -23.00 -7.82
N PHE A 32 11.32 -22.14 -8.40
CA PHE A 32 9.96 -21.95 -7.93
C PHE A 32 8.90 -22.30 -8.97
N ASN A 33 7.80 -22.85 -8.49
CA ASN A 33 6.53 -22.93 -9.18
C ASN A 33 5.56 -21.96 -8.48
N VAL A 34 5.20 -20.88 -9.17
CA VAL A 34 4.52 -19.72 -8.57
C VAL A 34 3.05 -19.70 -8.95
N GLY A 35 2.17 -19.50 -7.96
CA GLY A 35 0.75 -19.26 -8.16
C GLY A 35 0.23 -18.12 -7.31
N LEU A 36 -0.87 -17.52 -7.74
CA LEU A 36 -1.56 -16.46 -7.03
C LEU A 36 -2.96 -16.89 -6.62
N VAL A 37 -3.30 -16.65 -5.36
CA VAL A 37 -4.67 -16.73 -4.84
C VAL A 37 -5.20 -15.31 -4.70
N VAL A 38 -6.37 -15.06 -5.28
CA VAL A 38 -7.02 -13.76 -5.30
C VAL A 38 -8.33 -13.81 -4.52
N SER A 39 -8.57 -12.81 -3.68
CA SER A 39 -9.77 -12.72 -2.85
C SER A 39 -10.23 -11.26 -2.67
N GLY A 40 -11.17 -11.05 -1.77
CA GLY A 40 -11.59 -9.73 -1.28
C GLY A 40 -12.05 -8.79 -2.37
N SER A 41 -11.67 -7.52 -2.25
CA SER A 41 -12.12 -6.45 -3.15
C SER A 41 -11.69 -6.60 -4.61
N HIS A 42 -10.70 -7.47 -4.91
CA HIS A 42 -10.35 -7.79 -6.29
C HIS A 42 -11.49 -8.40 -7.10
N LEU A 43 -12.37 -9.14 -6.43
CA LEU A 43 -13.45 -9.91 -7.06
C LEU A 43 -14.83 -9.23 -6.99
N GLU A 44 -14.88 -7.98 -6.50
CA GLU A 44 -16.11 -7.23 -6.31
C GLU A 44 -16.23 -6.06 -7.31
N LYS A 45 -17.31 -6.04 -8.11
CA LYS A 45 -17.57 -4.99 -9.11
C LYS A 45 -17.67 -3.60 -8.49
N LYS A 46 -18.30 -3.48 -7.33
CA LYS A 46 -18.44 -2.20 -6.62
C LYS A 46 -17.11 -1.55 -6.20
N PHE A 47 -16.03 -2.35 -6.14
CA PHE A 47 -14.67 -1.87 -5.84
C PHE A 47 -13.78 -1.77 -7.10
N GLY A 48 -14.39 -1.75 -8.29
CA GLY A 48 -13.70 -1.58 -9.56
C GLY A 48 -13.06 -2.85 -10.12
N PHE A 49 -13.42 -4.03 -9.62
CA PHE A 49 -13.07 -5.35 -10.14
C PHE A 49 -11.62 -5.46 -10.65
N SER A 50 -10.65 -5.15 -9.79
CA SER A 50 -9.24 -5.10 -10.16
C SER A 50 -8.63 -6.43 -10.60
N PHE A 51 -9.42 -7.49 -10.58
CA PHE A 51 -9.02 -8.79 -11.13
C PHE A 51 -8.67 -8.73 -12.62
N ASP A 52 -9.31 -7.86 -13.40
CA ASP A 52 -8.99 -7.70 -14.83
C ASP A 52 -7.60 -7.08 -15.07
N GLU A 53 -7.12 -6.24 -14.14
CA GLU A 53 -5.74 -5.75 -14.16
C GLU A 53 -4.75 -6.89 -13.87
N ILE A 54 -5.08 -7.76 -12.90
CA ILE A 54 -4.26 -8.93 -12.55
C ILE A 54 -4.12 -9.90 -13.73
N LYS A 55 -5.20 -10.12 -14.48
CA LYS A 55 -5.17 -10.98 -15.68
C LYS A 55 -4.17 -10.48 -16.74
N LYS A 56 -4.08 -9.16 -16.93
CA LYS A 56 -3.15 -8.55 -17.90
C LYS A 56 -1.68 -8.81 -17.55
N ASP A 57 -1.37 -9.06 -16.29
CA ASP A 57 -0.02 -9.36 -15.83
C ASP A 57 0.44 -10.79 -16.14
N LYS A 58 -0.44 -11.66 -16.69
CA LYS A 58 -0.16 -13.06 -17.09
C LYS A 58 0.43 -13.92 -15.96
N ILE A 59 0.04 -13.65 -14.72
CA ILE A 59 0.41 -14.45 -13.55
C ILE A 59 -0.52 -15.64 -13.43
N LYS A 60 0.02 -16.82 -13.13
CA LYS A 60 -0.76 -18.05 -12.95
C LYS A 60 -1.66 -17.93 -11.72
N ILE A 61 -2.98 -17.90 -11.94
CA ILE A 61 -3.99 -17.86 -10.89
C ILE A 61 -4.29 -19.28 -10.43
N TYR A 62 -4.06 -19.55 -9.14
CA TYR A 62 -4.35 -20.84 -8.54
C TYR A 62 -5.78 -20.94 -8.01
N SER A 63 -6.31 -19.86 -7.51
CA SER A 63 -7.70 -19.78 -7.02
C SER A 63 -8.23 -18.35 -6.96
N LYS A 64 -9.55 -18.25 -7.12
CA LYS A 64 -10.35 -17.07 -6.81
C LYS A 64 -11.26 -17.42 -5.65
N ILE A 65 -10.98 -16.85 -4.47
CA ILE A 65 -11.77 -17.10 -3.28
C ILE A 65 -12.76 -15.94 -3.12
N LYS A 66 -13.94 -16.11 -3.69
CA LYS A 66 -14.99 -15.10 -3.60
C LYS A 66 -15.86 -15.34 -2.36
N ILE A 67 -15.97 -14.32 -1.53
CA ILE A 67 -16.94 -14.21 -0.44
C ILE A 67 -17.59 -12.84 -0.59
N PRO A 68 -18.91 -12.73 -0.64
CA PRO A 68 -19.57 -11.44 -0.73
C PRO A 68 -19.17 -10.56 0.46
N LEU A 69 -18.62 -9.38 0.17
CA LEU A 69 -18.31 -8.38 1.19
C LEU A 69 -19.62 -7.78 1.68
N GLN A 70 -20.06 -8.16 2.87
CA GLN A 70 -21.13 -7.50 3.58
C GLN A 70 -20.52 -6.25 4.24
N THR A 71 -20.77 -5.10 3.64
CA THR A 71 -20.25 -3.82 4.13
C THR A 71 -21.20 -3.27 5.20
N ASN A 72 -20.64 -2.73 6.26
CA ASN A 72 -21.14 -1.70 7.19
C ASN A 72 -21.25 -2.04 8.67
N LYS A 73 -20.98 -3.28 9.13
CA LYS A 73 -20.92 -3.59 10.56
C LYS A 73 -19.67 -4.39 10.90
N LEU A 74 -19.05 -4.12 12.03
CA LEU A 74 -17.90 -4.86 12.55
C LEU A 74 -18.24 -6.34 12.78
N ASP A 75 -19.46 -6.65 13.22
CA ASP A 75 -19.96 -8.00 13.44
C ASP A 75 -19.88 -8.86 12.17
N ASN A 76 -20.09 -8.25 11.01
CA ASN A 76 -20.00 -8.95 9.73
C ASN A 76 -18.54 -9.29 9.33
N THR A 77 -17.54 -8.68 9.97
CA THR A 77 -16.12 -8.95 9.66
C THR A 77 -15.68 -10.30 10.21
N ALA A 78 -16.15 -10.68 11.40
CA ALA A 78 -15.85 -11.98 12.00
C ALA A 78 -16.47 -13.13 11.17
N ASP A 79 -17.73 -12.99 10.75
CA ASP A 79 -18.39 -13.96 9.88
C ASP A 79 -17.72 -14.09 8.51
N TYR A 80 -17.32 -12.95 7.93
CA TYR A 80 -16.58 -12.94 6.70
C TYR A 80 -15.24 -13.67 6.86
N PHE A 81 -14.52 -13.41 7.94
CA PHE A 81 -13.26 -14.07 8.27
C PHE A 81 -13.41 -15.59 8.37
N ASN A 82 -14.42 -16.07 9.08
CA ASN A 82 -14.70 -17.50 9.23
C ASN A 82 -15.04 -18.17 7.88
N LYS A 83 -15.89 -17.54 7.08
CA LYS A 83 -16.22 -18.01 5.72
C LYS A 83 -15.01 -18.05 4.82
N LEU A 84 -14.13 -17.05 4.93
CA LEU A 84 -12.89 -16.97 4.17
C LEU A 84 -11.92 -18.09 4.56
N GLN A 85 -11.71 -18.31 5.85
CA GLN A 85 -10.86 -19.41 6.35
C GLN A 85 -11.35 -20.78 5.85
N LYS A 86 -12.66 -21.03 5.90
CA LYS A 86 -13.24 -22.29 5.38
C LYS A 86 -12.86 -22.51 3.92
N LYS A 87 -12.99 -21.50 3.06
CA LYS A 87 -12.63 -21.60 1.63
C LYS A 87 -11.12 -21.68 1.40
N ILE A 88 -10.30 -20.99 2.19
CA ILE A 88 -8.84 -21.12 2.14
C ILE A 88 -8.41 -22.55 2.49
N ASN A 89 -9.01 -23.15 3.51
CA ASN A 89 -8.73 -24.53 3.89
C ASN A 89 -9.08 -25.52 2.77
N LEU A 90 -10.20 -25.34 2.09
CA LEU A 90 -10.56 -26.13 0.91
C LEU A 90 -9.55 -25.98 -0.24
N PHE A 91 -9.01 -24.79 -0.42
CA PHE A 91 -7.94 -24.56 -1.40
C PHE A 91 -6.66 -25.35 -1.06
N PHE A 92 -6.21 -25.29 0.20
CA PHE A 92 -5.02 -26.01 0.66
C PHE A 92 -5.19 -27.55 0.57
N ASN A 93 -6.38 -28.07 0.83
CA ASN A 93 -6.64 -29.52 0.72
C ASN A 93 -6.42 -30.07 -0.70
N LYS A 94 -6.55 -29.23 -1.71
CA LYS A 94 -6.46 -29.63 -3.13
C LYS A 94 -5.06 -29.43 -3.73
N ARG A 95 -4.08 -28.95 -2.96
CA ARG A 95 -2.77 -28.56 -3.50
C ARG A 95 -1.64 -28.80 -2.53
N ASN A 96 -0.55 -29.33 -3.06
CA ASN A 96 0.71 -29.39 -2.31
C ASN A 96 1.42 -28.04 -2.41
N ILE A 97 1.49 -27.31 -1.30
CA ILE A 97 2.08 -25.97 -1.17
C ILE A 97 3.25 -26.07 -0.19
N ASP A 98 4.44 -25.71 -0.65
CA ASP A 98 5.65 -25.75 0.18
C ASP A 98 5.84 -24.41 0.96
N MET A 99 5.23 -23.31 0.51
CA MET A 99 5.47 -22.00 1.08
C MET A 99 4.40 -21.00 0.63
N VAL A 100 4.12 -19.99 1.45
CA VAL A 100 3.24 -18.86 1.07
C VAL A 100 3.96 -17.53 1.19
N PHE A 101 3.59 -16.57 0.34
CA PHE A 101 4.05 -15.19 0.35
C PHE A 101 2.85 -14.26 0.54
N ILE A 102 2.88 -13.48 1.60
CA ILE A 102 1.83 -12.52 1.96
C ILE A 102 2.42 -11.14 2.23
N SER A 103 1.60 -10.12 2.19
CA SER A 103 2.02 -8.75 2.52
C SER A 103 0.98 -8.00 3.32
N SER A 104 1.45 -7.00 4.06
CA SER A 104 0.61 -6.02 4.78
C SER A 104 -0.13 -6.57 6.00
N ASP A 105 -1.38 -6.14 6.21
CA ASP A 105 -2.02 -6.02 7.50
C ASP A 105 -3.54 -6.21 7.48
N ARG A 106 -4.07 -6.74 6.40
CA ARG A 106 -5.52 -6.93 6.27
C ARG A 106 -5.97 -8.21 6.96
N PHE A 107 -7.21 -8.20 7.45
CA PHE A 107 -7.80 -9.38 8.07
C PHE A 107 -7.92 -10.57 7.10
N GLU A 108 -8.08 -10.32 5.78
CA GLU A 108 -8.04 -11.38 4.78
C GLU A 108 -6.67 -12.06 4.72
N THR A 109 -5.61 -11.26 4.84
CA THR A 109 -4.23 -11.75 4.89
C THR A 109 -3.96 -12.50 6.19
N LEU A 110 -4.54 -12.06 7.32
CA LEU A 110 -4.48 -12.80 8.59
C LEU A 110 -5.17 -14.16 8.48
N ALA A 111 -6.35 -14.23 7.85
CA ALA A 111 -7.06 -15.49 7.62
C ALA A 111 -6.21 -16.49 6.82
N PHE A 112 -5.54 -16.00 5.77
CA PHE A 112 -4.63 -16.81 4.95
C PHE A 112 -3.40 -17.26 5.74
N ALA A 113 -2.83 -16.35 6.54
CA ALA A 113 -1.67 -16.63 7.39
C ALA A 113 -1.97 -17.70 8.46
N ILE A 114 -3.08 -17.56 9.19
CA ILE A 114 -3.51 -18.53 10.22
C ILE A 114 -3.72 -19.91 9.59
N SER A 115 -4.44 -19.98 8.45
CA SER A 115 -4.69 -21.25 7.77
C SER A 115 -3.39 -21.90 7.27
N SER A 116 -2.39 -21.12 6.86
CA SER A 116 -1.07 -21.61 6.47
C SER A 116 -0.28 -22.11 7.69
N TYR A 117 -0.26 -21.33 8.76
CA TYR A 117 0.48 -21.63 9.99
C TYR A 117 0.01 -22.94 10.63
N LEU A 118 -1.31 -23.13 10.77
CA LEU A 118 -1.90 -24.36 11.34
C LEU A 118 -1.60 -25.61 10.51
N ARG A 119 -1.27 -25.45 9.24
CA ARG A 119 -0.84 -26.54 8.34
C ARG A 119 0.67 -26.70 8.26
N LYS A 120 1.43 -25.99 9.09
CA LYS A 120 2.90 -25.96 9.07
C LYS A 120 3.47 -25.54 7.71
N ILE A 121 2.72 -24.77 6.92
CA ILE A 121 3.20 -24.18 5.66
C ILE A 121 3.94 -22.88 5.98
N PRO A 122 5.25 -22.79 5.68
CA PRO A 122 6.04 -21.61 5.98
C PRO A 122 5.53 -20.35 5.31
N ILE A 123 5.60 -19.23 6.02
CA ILE A 123 5.08 -17.93 5.61
C ILE A 123 6.24 -16.96 5.41
N ILE A 124 6.28 -16.31 4.24
CA ILE A 124 7.08 -15.11 3.97
C ILE A 124 6.16 -13.90 4.12
N HIS A 125 6.46 -13.04 5.07
CA HIS A 125 5.70 -11.81 5.30
C HIS A 125 6.49 -10.58 4.84
N TYR A 126 5.94 -9.83 3.88
CA TYR A 126 6.47 -8.57 3.42
C TYR A 126 5.72 -7.38 4.06
N GLU A 127 6.44 -6.32 4.42
CA GLU A 127 5.97 -5.15 5.18
C GLU A 127 5.54 -5.45 6.63
N GLY A 128 6.00 -6.55 7.20
CA GLY A 128 5.97 -6.75 8.64
C GLY A 128 6.76 -5.68 9.39
N GLY A 129 6.37 -5.40 10.64
CA GLY A 129 7.02 -4.41 11.50
C GLY A 129 6.81 -2.95 11.09
N ASP A 130 6.10 -2.63 10.01
CA ASP A 130 5.67 -1.26 9.71
C ASP A 130 4.56 -0.84 10.70
N VAL A 131 4.34 0.45 10.82
CA VAL A 131 3.26 1.03 11.65
C VAL A 131 2.59 2.16 10.88
N THR A 132 1.32 2.39 11.14
CA THR A 132 0.53 3.48 10.58
C THR A 132 0.30 4.57 11.62
N GLU A 133 -0.66 4.39 12.50
CA GLU A 133 -0.97 5.32 13.58
C GLU A 133 -0.26 4.97 14.89
N GLY A 134 0.20 3.73 15.05
CA GLY A 134 0.83 3.24 16.27
C GLY A 134 -0.17 2.69 17.29
N GLY A 135 -1.25 2.08 16.82
CA GLY A 135 -2.31 1.49 17.65
C GLY A 135 -3.54 1.09 16.85
N ALA A 136 -3.53 1.37 15.54
CA ALA A 136 -4.61 0.98 14.65
C ALA A 136 -4.79 -0.56 14.62
N LEU A 137 -6.02 -1.00 14.37
CA LEU A 137 -6.35 -2.42 14.21
C LEU A 137 -5.43 -3.11 13.20
N ASP A 138 -5.15 -2.45 12.09
CA ASP A 138 -4.25 -2.95 11.03
C ASP A 138 -2.83 -3.17 11.56
N ASP A 139 -2.32 -2.33 12.46
CA ASP A 139 -0.98 -2.50 13.06
C ASP A 139 -0.93 -3.76 13.92
N ASN A 140 -1.97 -4.02 14.72
CA ASN A 140 -2.08 -5.23 15.55
C ASN A 140 -2.17 -6.49 14.69
N ILE A 141 -2.98 -6.46 13.63
CA ILE A 141 -3.08 -7.57 12.66
C ILE A 141 -1.71 -7.83 12.02
N ARG A 142 -0.99 -6.79 11.59
CA ARG A 142 0.35 -6.92 11.02
C ARG A 142 1.33 -7.58 11.98
N HIS A 143 1.29 -7.19 13.24
CA HIS A 143 2.16 -7.77 14.26
C HIS A 143 1.82 -9.23 14.55
N ALA A 144 0.54 -9.59 14.60
CA ALA A 144 0.10 -10.99 14.71
C ALA A 144 0.60 -11.83 13.52
N ILE A 145 0.43 -11.36 12.30
CA ILE A 145 0.97 -12.01 11.09
C ILE A 145 2.50 -12.17 11.19
N THR A 146 3.21 -11.13 11.64
CA THR A 146 4.66 -11.19 11.85
C THR A 146 5.03 -12.33 12.79
N LYS A 147 4.34 -12.47 13.93
CA LYS A 147 4.66 -13.52 14.93
C LYS A 147 4.48 -14.94 14.41
N ILE A 148 3.54 -15.19 13.53
CA ILE A 148 3.32 -16.53 12.95
C ILE A 148 4.08 -16.75 11.62
N SER A 149 4.81 -15.76 11.11
CA SER A 149 5.58 -15.87 9.86
C SER A 149 7.01 -16.38 10.10
N ASN A 150 7.57 -17.11 9.12
CA ASN A 150 8.91 -17.71 9.22
C ASN A 150 10.01 -16.81 8.65
N ILE A 151 9.69 -15.99 7.64
CA ILE A 151 10.63 -15.07 6.99
C ILE A 151 10.01 -13.68 6.92
N HIS A 152 10.80 -12.67 7.25
CA HIS A 152 10.38 -11.28 7.31
C HIS A 152 11.17 -10.45 6.30
N LEU A 153 10.45 -9.84 5.38
CA LEU A 153 10.98 -8.89 4.41
C LEU A 153 10.45 -7.50 4.75
N THR A 154 11.29 -6.59 5.19
CA THR A 154 10.86 -5.26 5.61
C THR A 154 11.10 -4.21 4.53
N SER A 155 10.32 -3.13 4.55
CA SER A 155 10.42 -2.01 3.61
C SER A 155 11.37 -0.90 4.08
N ASN A 156 11.82 -0.94 5.34
CA ASN A 156 12.74 0.03 5.92
C ASN A 156 13.44 -0.51 7.17
N GLU A 157 14.47 0.20 7.64
CA GLU A 157 15.28 -0.20 8.80
C GLU A 157 14.52 -0.14 10.13
N ASN A 158 13.58 0.80 10.31
CA ASN A 158 12.81 0.91 11.54
C ASN A 158 11.88 -0.30 11.71
N SER A 159 11.29 -0.76 10.61
CA SER A 159 10.48 -1.97 10.58
C SER A 159 11.33 -3.21 10.92
N LEU A 160 12.55 -3.30 10.38
CA LEU A 160 13.48 -4.38 10.72
C LEU A 160 13.82 -4.38 12.21
N LYS A 161 14.21 -3.23 12.76
CA LYS A 161 14.52 -3.10 14.20
C LYS A 161 13.33 -3.49 15.08
N ARG A 162 12.10 -3.14 14.68
CA ARG A 162 10.90 -3.51 15.43
C ARG A 162 10.65 -5.01 15.42
N ILE A 163 10.80 -5.67 14.29
CA ILE A 163 10.66 -7.13 14.19
C ILE A 163 11.70 -7.85 15.07
N LEU A 164 12.94 -7.38 15.07
CA LEU A 164 13.97 -7.93 15.95
C LEU A 164 13.63 -7.74 17.44
N LYS A 165 13.09 -6.58 17.82
CA LYS A 165 12.58 -6.32 19.18
C LYS A 165 11.35 -7.16 19.54
N MET A 166 10.62 -7.69 18.56
CA MET A 166 9.54 -8.66 18.79
C MET A 166 10.06 -10.08 18.99
N GLY A 167 11.39 -10.28 19.06
CA GLY A 167 12.02 -11.58 19.32
C GLY A 167 12.18 -12.45 18.07
N GLU A 168 12.17 -11.88 16.87
CA GLU A 168 12.42 -12.65 15.66
C GLU A 168 13.92 -12.85 15.42
N GLU A 169 14.32 -14.06 15.03
CA GLU A 169 15.72 -14.40 14.76
C GLU A 169 16.27 -13.57 13.58
N LYS A 170 17.45 -12.97 13.77
CA LYS A 170 18.08 -12.06 12.79
C LYS A 170 18.20 -12.67 11.39
N TRP A 171 18.52 -13.96 11.27
CA TRP A 171 18.64 -14.63 9.98
C TRP A 171 17.34 -14.73 9.19
N ARG A 172 16.18 -14.68 9.87
CA ARG A 172 14.85 -14.69 9.27
C ARG A 172 14.47 -13.32 8.68
N CYS A 173 15.11 -12.25 9.15
CA CYS A 173 14.74 -10.88 8.87
C CYS A 173 15.66 -10.25 7.80
N THR A 174 15.08 -9.51 6.85
CA THR A 174 15.85 -8.83 5.80
C THR A 174 15.15 -7.54 5.40
N ASN A 175 15.85 -6.39 5.52
CA ASN A 175 15.38 -5.16 4.90
C ASN A 175 15.69 -5.17 3.40
N ILE A 176 14.65 -5.13 2.59
CA ILE A 176 14.73 -5.13 1.13
C ILE A 176 14.27 -3.81 0.50
N GLY A 177 13.78 -2.88 1.36
CA GLY A 177 13.19 -1.63 0.92
C GLY A 177 11.78 -1.78 0.37
N TYR A 178 11.22 -0.67 -0.12
CA TYR A 178 9.88 -0.65 -0.66
C TYR A 178 9.86 -1.23 -2.07
N SER A 179 9.14 -2.34 -2.24
CA SER A 179 9.17 -3.14 -3.47
C SER A 179 8.79 -2.38 -4.73
N GLN A 180 7.91 -1.39 -4.61
CA GLN A 180 7.45 -0.62 -5.76
C GLN A 180 8.52 0.30 -6.35
N LEU A 181 9.55 0.68 -5.59
CA LEU A 181 10.67 1.48 -6.10
C LEU A 181 11.34 0.83 -7.33
N LEU A 182 11.38 -0.50 -7.39
CA LEU A 182 11.94 -1.23 -8.52
C LEU A 182 11.15 -1.04 -9.82
N THR A 183 9.85 -0.95 -9.72
CA THR A 183 8.99 -0.70 -10.89
C THR A 183 9.06 0.76 -11.32
N MET A 184 9.28 1.67 -10.38
CA MET A 184 9.46 3.11 -10.65
C MET A 184 10.77 3.40 -11.37
N GLN A 185 11.89 2.79 -10.95
CA GLN A 185 13.21 3.01 -11.55
C GLN A 185 13.29 2.66 -13.03
N LYS A 186 12.47 1.72 -13.50
CA LYS A 186 12.47 1.24 -14.89
C LYS A 186 11.61 2.10 -15.84
N LYS A 187 10.79 3.02 -15.30
CA LYS A 187 9.86 3.80 -16.12
C LYS A 187 10.48 5.13 -16.52
N LYS A 188 10.50 5.40 -17.82
CA LYS A 188 10.78 6.73 -18.38
C LYS A 188 9.45 7.46 -18.54
N PHE A 189 9.30 8.56 -17.81
CA PHE A 189 8.14 9.43 -17.94
C PHE A 189 8.45 10.61 -18.87
N SER A 190 7.50 11.00 -19.72
CA SER A 190 7.60 12.16 -20.59
C SER A 190 6.67 13.25 -20.07
N LEU A 191 7.21 14.44 -19.77
CA LEU A 191 6.41 15.58 -19.29
C LEU A 191 5.36 15.99 -20.33
N LYS A 192 5.71 15.97 -21.63
CA LYS A 192 4.78 16.28 -22.73
C LYS A 192 3.58 15.34 -22.72
N LYS A 193 3.82 14.01 -22.71
CA LYS A 193 2.74 13.01 -22.68
C LYS A 193 1.86 13.10 -21.43
N ILE A 194 2.44 13.43 -20.27
CA ILE A 194 1.68 13.61 -19.02
C ILE A 194 0.79 14.84 -19.12
N LYS A 195 1.34 15.96 -19.59
CA LYS A 195 0.62 17.21 -19.82
C LYS A 195 -0.59 16.99 -20.75
N GLU A 196 -0.36 16.35 -21.88
CA GLU A 196 -1.42 16.05 -22.87
C GLU A 196 -2.49 15.13 -22.25
N LYS A 197 -2.08 14.01 -21.66
CA LYS A 197 -2.99 13.01 -21.10
C LYS A 197 -3.93 13.57 -20.04
N PHE A 198 -3.42 14.45 -19.18
CA PHE A 198 -4.20 15.04 -18.08
C PHE A 198 -4.66 16.47 -18.40
N SER A 199 -4.41 16.98 -19.62
CA SER A 199 -4.71 18.35 -20.03
C SER A 199 -4.24 19.36 -18.98
N LEU A 200 -2.95 19.28 -18.59
CA LEU A 200 -2.37 20.12 -17.56
C LEU A 200 -1.90 21.46 -18.13
N ASN A 201 -2.19 22.54 -17.39
CA ASN A 201 -1.62 23.85 -17.67
C ASN A 201 -0.19 23.92 -17.03
N PRO A 202 0.88 24.15 -17.82
CA PRO A 202 2.25 24.21 -17.29
C PRO A 202 2.50 25.43 -16.38
N ASP A 203 1.69 26.46 -16.49
CA ASP A 203 1.85 27.70 -15.71
C ASP A 203 1.20 27.61 -14.33
N LYS A 204 0.19 26.74 -14.17
CA LYS A 204 -0.48 26.53 -12.90
C LYS A 204 0.16 25.39 -12.10
N PRO A 205 0.44 25.56 -10.79
CA PRO A 205 0.87 24.46 -9.92
C PRO A 205 -0.15 23.34 -9.88
N LEU A 206 0.33 22.09 -9.75
CA LEU A 206 -0.54 20.91 -9.67
C LEU A 206 -0.63 20.39 -8.23
N ILE A 207 -1.84 20.22 -7.73
CA ILE A 207 -2.12 19.49 -6.48
C ILE A 207 -2.69 18.13 -6.83
N LEU A 208 -2.00 17.08 -6.38
CA LEU A 208 -2.49 15.70 -6.43
C LEU A 208 -3.08 15.35 -5.07
N PHE A 209 -4.41 15.29 -4.98
CA PHE A 209 -5.13 15.10 -3.73
C PHE A 209 -5.71 13.69 -3.59
N THR A 210 -5.42 13.04 -2.45
CA THR A 210 -5.98 11.74 -2.08
C THR A 210 -6.20 11.69 -0.57
N PHE A 211 -7.45 11.59 -0.12
CA PHE A 211 -7.76 11.53 1.30
C PHE A 211 -8.67 10.33 1.61
N HIS A 212 -8.25 9.51 2.58
CA HIS A 212 -8.95 8.30 3.01
C HIS A 212 -9.66 8.53 4.34
N PRO A 213 -10.77 7.83 4.62
CA PRO A 213 -11.43 7.89 5.92
C PRO A 213 -10.47 7.45 7.05
N VAL A 214 -10.71 7.99 8.23
CA VAL A 214 -10.11 7.56 9.49
C VAL A 214 -11.24 7.09 10.38
N ILE A 215 -11.13 5.86 10.90
CA ILE A 215 -12.27 5.13 11.49
C ILE A 215 -12.69 5.66 12.86
N GLU A 216 -11.83 6.41 13.55
CA GLU A 216 -12.09 6.89 14.90
C GLU A 216 -13.04 8.11 14.95
N ASN A 217 -13.86 8.16 16.00
CA ASN A 217 -14.73 9.26 16.43
C ASN A 217 -15.46 10.05 15.32
N LYS A 218 -16.66 9.61 14.93
CA LYS A 218 -17.41 10.08 13.74
C LYS A 218 -17.61 11.60 13.61
N ASN A 219 -17.79 12.33 14.71
CA ASN A 219 -18.15 13.77 14.64
C ASN A 219 -16.93 14.68 14.47
N SER A 220 -15.83 14.44 15.19
CA SER A 220 -14.60 15.22 15.03
C SER A 220 -14.01 15.04 13.61
N LYS A 221 -14.10 13.84 13.05
CA LYS A 221 -13.55 13.53 11.72
C LYS A 221 -14.34 14.16 10.56
N ARG A 222 -15.64 14.43 10.70
CA ARG A 222 -16.39 15.21 9.70
C ARG A 222 -15.91 16.66 9.64
N LYS A 223 -15.68 17.29 10.80
CA LYS A 223 -15.10 18.65 10.90
C LYS A 223 -13.73 18.70 10.23
N ASP A 224 -12.88 17.71 10.48
CA ASP A 224 -11.56 17.59 9.84
C ASP A 224 -11.68 17.57 8.31
N VAL A 225 -12.60 16.73 7.78
CA VAL A 225 -12.84 16.66 6.34
C VAL A 225 -13.32 18.01 5.80
N ASP A 226 -14.22 18.70 6.50
CA ASP A 226 -14.72 20.01 6.09
C ASP A 226 -13.60 21.05 6.00
N GLU A 227 -12.71 21.12 6.99
CA GLU A 227 -11.55 22.02 6.98
C GLU A 227 -10.60 21.72 5.81
N ILE A 228 -10.35 20.45 5.54
CA ILE A 228 -9.52 20.02 4.41
C ILE A 228 -10.14 20.46 3.08
N PHE A 229 -11.46 20.30 2.90
CA PHE A 229 -12.13 20.70 1.66
C PHE A 229 -12.24 22.23 1.53
N LYS A 230 -12.35 23.00 2.61
CA LYS A 230 -12.21 24.46 2.59
C LYS A 230 -10.82 24.89 2.11
N ALA A 231 -9.75 24.22 2.58
CA ALA A 231 -8.40 24.48 2.09
C ALA A 231 -8.25 24.10 0.59
N LEU A 232 -8.85 23.00 0.16
CA LEU A 232 -8.83 22.60 -1.24
C LEU A 232 -9.56 23.60 -2.14
N GLU A 233 -10.69 24.15 -1.69
CA GLU A 233 -11.43 25.21 -2.36
C GLU A 233 -10.59 26.50 -2.49
N TYR A 234 -9.85 26.88 -1.44
CA TYR A 234 -8.91 27.99 -1.48
C TYR A 234 -7.82 27.77 -2.55
N PHE A 235 -7.18 26.61 -2.56
CA PHE A 235 -6.15 26.31 -3.53
C PHE A 235 -6.66 26.24 -4.96
N SER A 236 -7.90 25.85 -5.19
CA SER A 236 -8.48 25.73 -6.54
C SER A 236 -8.56 27.05 -7.31
N LYS A 237 -8.42 28.20 -6.63
CA LYS A 237 -8.39 29.52 -7.30
C LYS A 237 -7.12 29.73 -8.13
N HIS A 238 -6.00 29.16 -7.71
CA HIS A 238 -4.69 29.40 -8.33
C HIS A 238 -3.95 28.12 -8.76
N ASN A 239 -4.49 26.95 -8.44
CA ASN A 239 -3.87 25.66 -8.75
C ASN A 239 -4.84 24.81 -9.57
N GLN A 240 -4.29 23.96 -10.41
CA GLN A 240 -5.03 22.84 -10.98
C GLN A 240 -5.00 21.66 -9.99
N ILE A 241 -6.12 21.00 -9.84
CA ILE A 241 -6.26 19.94 -8.82
C ILE A 241 -6.73 18.66 -9.47
N ILE A 242 -6.01 17.56 -9.22
CA ILE A 242 -6.47 16.22 -9.53
C ILE A 242 -6.81 15.51 -8.21
N VAL A 243 -8.07 15.11 -8.08
CA VAL A 243 -8.62 14.41 -6.92
C VAL A 243 -8.83 12.94 -7.26
N THR A 244 -8.37 12.05 -6.38
CA THR A 244 -8.72 10.62 -6.45
C THR A 244 -9.73 10.24 -5.37
N TYR A 245 -10.54 9.21 -5.64
CA TYR A 245 -11.48 8.71 -4.64
C TYR A 245 -10.73 8.03 -3.47
N PRO A 246 -11.33 8.09 -2.26
CA PRO A 246 -10.82 7.37 -1.11
C PRO A 246 -10.92 5.84 -1.29
N ASN A 247 -10.24 5.11 -0.40
CA ASN A 247 -10.55 3.70 -0.19
C ASN A 247 -11.98 3.54 0.34
N PHE A 248 -12.51 2.32 0.21
CA PHE A 248 -13.87 1.97 0.59
C PHE A 248 -13.99 1.62 2.09
N ASP A 249 -13.27 2.37 2.94
CA ASP A 249 -13.32 2.23 4.38
C ASP A 249 -14.57 2.96 4.96
N PRO A 250 -15.06 2.61 6.14
CA PRO A 250 -16.18 3.32 6.77
C PRO A 250 -15.97 4.85 6.78
N GLY A 251 -17.00 5.60 6.34
CA GLY A 251 -16.93 7.07 6.21
C GLY A 251 -16.56 7.59 4.82
N TYR A 252 -16.20 6.71 3.86
CA TYR A 252 -15.80 7.12 2.51
C TYR A 252 -16.87 7.95 1.79
N GLN A 253 -18.16 7.65 2.01
CA GLN A 253 -19.26 8.31 1.32
C GLN A 253 -19.32 9.82 1.61
N TYR A 254 -19.01 10.22 2.84
CA TYR A 254 -18.94 11.63 3.20
C TYR A 254 -17.86 12.37 2.40
N ILE A 255 -16.68 11.77 2.25
CA ILE A 255 -15.57 12.32 1.46
C ILE A 255 -15.96 12.39 -0.03
N VAL A 256 -16.59 11.35 -0.58
CA VAL A 256 -17.06 11.34 -1.97
C VAL A 256 -18.08 12.46 -2.22
N ASN A 257 -19.02 12.67 -1.29
CA ASN A 257 -20.01 13.75 -1.39
C ASN A 257 -19.32 15.13 -1.42
N LYS A 258 -18.29 15.34 -0.59
CA LYS A 258 -17.50 16.59 -0.59
C LYS A 258 -16.71 16.76 -1.91
N ILE A 259 -16.12 15.69 -2.44
CA ILE A 259 -15.44 15.71 -3.75
C ILE A 259 -16.42 16.14 -4.86
N MET A 260 -17.61 15.58 -4.86
CA MET A 260 -18.63 15.93 -5.86
C MET A 260 -19.13 17.36 -5.70
N SER A 261 -19.29 17.84 -4.47
CA SER A 261 -19.67 19.22 -4.18
C SER A 261 -18.63 20.23 -4.71
N ILE A 262 -17.35 20.03 -4.39
CA ILE A 262 -16.28 20.94 -4.85
C ILE A 262 -16.11 20.92 -6.38
N LYS A 263 -16.27 19.75 -7.01
CA LYS A 263 -16.26 19.62 -8.47
C LYS A 263 -17.35 20.42 -9.16
N LYS A 264 -18.58 20.45 -8.55
CA LYS A 264 -19.68 21.27 -9.08
C LYS A 264 -19.38 22.77 -9.01
N LYS A 265 -18.69 23.22 -7.96
CA LYS A 265 -18.30 24.62 -7.76
C LYS A 265 -17.15 25.06 -8.66
N ASN A 266 -16.22 24.15 -8.98
CA ASN A 266 -15.05 24.48 -9.79
C ASN A 266 -14.77 23.39 -10.85
N LYS A 267 -14.98 23.75 -12.12
CA LYS A 267 -14.80 22.86 -13.29
C LYS A 267 -13.32 22.48 -13.51
N ASP A 268 -12.37 23.28 -13.04
CA ASP A 268 -10.92 23.01 -13.18
C ASP A 268 -10.44 21.88 -12.26
N ILE A 269 -11.25 21.45 -11.29
CA ILE A 269 -10.98 20.30 -10.45
C ILE A 269 -11.29 19.01 -11.23
N LYS A 270 -10.25 18.22 -11.51
CA LYS A 270 -10.39 16.94 -12.20
C LYS A 270 -10.54 15.82 -11.18
N VAL A 271 -11.68 15.15 -11.22
CA VAL A 271 -11.95 13.99 -10.37
C VAL A 271 -11.74 12.72 -11.18
N ILE A 272 -10.83 11.88 -10.74
CA ILE A 272 -10.49 10.60 -11.36
C ILE A 272 -10.66 9.52 -10.30
N ASN A 273 -11.68 8.69 -10.44
CA ASN A 273 -12.02 7.66 -9.44
C ASN A 273 -10.80 6.79 -9.09
N HIS A 274 -10.01 6.44 -10.11
CA HIS A 274 -8.83 5.63 -9.94
C HIS A 274 -7.78 5.93 -11.03
N LEU A 275 -6.63 6.45 -10.61
CA LEU A 275 -5.53 6.77 -11.53
C LEU A 275 -4.78 5.53 -12.03
N GLY A 276 -4.77 4.46 -11.26
CA GLY A 276 -3.81 3.39 -11.45
C GLY A 276 -2.38 3.82 -11.09
N LYS A 277 -1.54 2.85 -10.85
CA LYS A 277 -0.16 3.07 -10.37
C LYS A 277 0.67 3.94 -11.32
N GLU A 278 0.58 3.67 -12.61
CA GLU A 278 1.40 4.37 -13.61
C GLU A 278 1.07 5.85 -13.72
N ASN A 279 -0.22 6.17 -13.75
CA ASN A 279 -0.68 7.54 -13.84
C ASN A 279 -0.38 8.31 -12.55
N TYR A 280 -0.57 7.68 -11.38
CA TYR A 280 -0.24 8.28 -10.10
C TYR A 280 1.25 8.65 -10.03
N HIS A 281 2.14 7.72 -10.38
CA HIS A 281 3.59 7.98 -10.44
C HIS A 281 3.96 9.04 -11.46
N SER A 282 3.29 9.06 -12.62
CA SER A 282 3.54 10.07 -13.64
C SER A 282 3.20 11.47 -13.15
N LEU A 283 2.13 11.63 -12.37
CA LEU A 283 1.75 12.92 -11.78
C LEU A 283 2.72 13.34 -10.66
N LEU A 284 3.17 12.41 -9.80
CA LEU A 284 4.23 12.72 -8.83
C LEU A 284 5.53 13.15 -9.52
N TYR A 285 5.90 12.46 -10.61
CA TYR A 285 7.06 12.84 -11.44
C TYR A 285 6.88 14.21 -12.06
N TYR A 286 5.69 14.50 -12.61
CA TYR A 286 5.38 15.80 -13.20
C TYR A 286 5.55 16.94 -12.18
N ILE A 287 5.00 16.79 -10.98
CA ILE A 287 5.13 17.78 -9.89
C ILE A 287 6.62 17.97 -9.52
N GLY A 288 7.34 16.89 -9.25
CA GLY A 288 8.74 16.97 -8.81
C GLY A 288 9.69 17.55 -9.86
N LYS A 289 9.46 17.25 -11.15
CA LYS A 289 10.30 17.74 -12.26
C LYS A 289 10.02 19.21 -12.60
N ASN A 290 8.75 19.60 -12.65
CA ASN A 290 8.39 21.00 -12.95
C ASN A 290 8.60 21.94 -11.75
N LYS A 291 8.83 21.37 -10.55
CA LYS A 291 8.97 22.14 -9.31
C LYS A 291 7.78 23.09 -9.05
N LYS A 292 6.58 22.67 -9.46
CA LYS A 292 5.33 23.42 -9.29
C LYS A 292 4.22 22.51 -8.77
N GLY A 293 3.82 22.69 -7.51
CA GLY A 293 2.74 21.94 -6.87
C GLY A 293 3.19 20.94 -5.82
N PHE A 294 2.31 20.07 -5.36
CA PHE A 294 2.56 19.12 -4.29
C PHE A 294 1.52 17.99 -4.24
N CYS A 295 1.86 16.90 -3.57
CA CYS A 295 0.91 15.87 -3.19
C CYS A 295 0.28 16.25 -1.84
N MET A 296 -1.04 16.07 -1.67
CA MET A 296 -1.78 16.44 -0.48
C MET A 296 -2.75 15.33 -0.07
N GLY A 297 -2.86 15.07 1.23
CA GLY A 297 -3.82 14.13 1.80
C GLY A 297 -3.21 13.22 2.85
N ASN A 298 -3.78 12.00 3.02
CA ASN A 298 -3.33 11.05 4.04
C ASN A 298 -3.03 9.65 3.46
N SER A 299 -2.72 9.58 2.17
CA SER A 299 -2.36 8.32 1.52
C SER A 299 -0.93 7.89 1.85
N SER A 300 -0.72 6.59 2.07
CA SER A 300 0.63 6.03 2.26
C SER A 300 1.54 6.20 1.04
N SER A 301 0.97 6.32 -0.16
CA SER A 301 1.71 6.61 -1.39
C SER A 301 2.36 7.99 -1.34
N GLY A 302 1.70 8.99 -0.74
CA GLY A 302 2.28 10.30 -0.49
C GLY A 302 3.49 10.25 0.43
N ILE A 303 3.60 9.25 1.32
CA ILE A 303 4.76 9.07 2.21
C ILE A 303 5.87 8.26 1.52
N LYS A 304 5.53 7.09 0.98
CA LYS A 304 6.53 6.10 0.52
C LYS A 304 7.04 6.34 -0.90
N GLU A 305 6.24 6.97 -1.76
CA GLU A 305 6.49 7.05 -3.20
C GLU A 305 6.91 8.45 -3.65
N SER A 306 6.35 9.50 -3.02
CA SER A 306 6.59 10.89 -3.42
C SER A 306 8.06 11.30 -3.37
N VAL A 307 8.81 10.80 -2.39
CA VAL A 307 10.25 11.07 -2.21
C VAL A 307 11.08 10.59 -3.40
N PHE A 308 10.66 9.52 -4.06
CA PHE A 308 11.35 9.00 -5.24
C PHE A 308 11.32 9.98 -6.42
N PHE A 309 10.29 10.80 -6.49
CA PHE A 309 10.07 11.80 -7.53
C PHE A 309 10.43 13.22 -7.08
N ASN A 310 11.00 13.41 -5.90
CA ASN A 310 11.23 14.72 -5.27
C ASN A 310 9.95 15.57 -5.21
N CYS A 311 8.79 14.92 -5.06
CA CYS A 311 7.50 15.58 -4.98
C CYS A 311 7.21 15.98 -3.53
N PRO A 312 7.09 17.29 -3.21
CA PRO A 312 6.69 17.73 -1.87
C PRO A 312 5.34 17.14 -1.50
N THR A 313 5.17 16.77 -0.26
CA THR A 313 3.94 16.14 0.22
C THR A 313 3.48 16.77 1.53
N LEU A 314 2.21 17.17 1.55
CA LEU A 314 1.51 17.61 2.75
C LEU A 314 0.64 16.47 3.28
N ASN A 315 1.10 15.84 4.36
CA ASN A 315 0.38 14.76 5.02
C ASN A 315 -0.58 15.34 6.06
N ILE A 316 -1.87 15.14 5.89
CA ILE A 316 -2.91 15.73 6.74
C ILE A 316 -3.43 14.72 7.75
N GLY A 317 -3.42 15.11 9.01
CA GLY A 317 -3.94 14.32 10.13
C GLY A 317 -3.02 13.15 10.52
N ASP A 318 -3.54 12.28 11.40
CA ASP A 318 -2.75 11.30 12.13
C ASP A 318 -2.68 9.92 11.48
N ARG A 319 -3.46 9.65 10.42
CA ARG A 319 -3.51 8.34 9.77
C ARG A 319 -2.13 7.74 9.42
N GLN A 320 -1.12 8.58 9.23
CA GLN A 320 0.24 8.18 8.91
C GLN A 320 1.25 8.62 9.99
N LYS A 321 0.78 8.92 11.21
CA LYS A 321 1.57 9.59 12.28
C LYS A 321 2.86 8.84 12.61
N SER A 322 2.79 7.55 12.82
CA SER A 322 3.92 6.72 13.26
C SER A 322 4.76 6.16 12.12
N ARG A 323 4.36 6.40 10.87
CA ARG A 323 5.11 5.92 9.71
C ARG A 323 6.40 6.70 9.51
N LEU A 324 7.46 6.00 9.12
CA LEU A 324 8.73 6.64 8.76
C LEU A 324 8.52 7.62 7.61
N LYS A 325 8.83 8.90 7.83
CA LYS A 325 8.63 9.98 6.87
C LYS A 325 9.95 10.47 6.30
N PRO A 326 10.07 10.54 4.97
CA PRO A 326 11.20 11.21 4.32
C PRO A 326 11.06 12.73 4.43
N GLY A 327 12.16 13.45 4.19
CA GLY A 327 12.23 14.90 4.40
C GLY A 327 11.37 15.77 3.47
N ASN A 328 10.83 15.19 2.37
CA ASN A 328 9.87 15.88 1.49
C ASN A 328 8.43 15.86 2.03
N VAL A 329 8.16 15.19 3.15
CA VAL A 329 6.84 15.05 3.75
C VAL A 329 6.71 15.93 4.97
N VAL A 330 5.72 16.80 4.96
CA VAL A 330 5.37 17.69 6.07
C VAL A 330 4.02 17.30 6.61
N ASN A 331 3.93 17.13 7.94
CA ASN A 331 2.66 16.88 8.61
C ASN A 331 1.94 18.17 8.94
N VAL A 332 0.63 18.14 8.82
CA VAL A 332 -0.25 19.21 9.24
C VAL A 332 -1.54 18.62 9.83
N VAL A 333 -2.11 19.29 10.82
CA VAL A 333 -3.45 18.94 11.32
C VAL A 333 -4.51 19.38 10.33
N ALA A 334 -5.71 18.80 10.45
CA ALA A 334 -6.85 19.11 9.60
C ALA A 334 -7.48 20.45 10.00
N ASP A 335 -6.81 21.54 9.66
CA ASP A 335 -7.20 22.93 9.89
C ASP A 335 -6.86 23.73 8.63
N LYS A 336 -7.83 24.45 8.11
CA LYS A 336 -7.72 25.18 6.82
C LYS A 336 -6.51 26.12 6.80
N GLU A 337 -6.36 26.98 7.82
CA GLU A 337 -5.31 28.01 7.82
C GLU A 337 -3.91 27.39 7.99
N LYS A 338 -3.78 26.36 8.83
CA LYS A 338 -2.52 25.61 8.99
C LYS A 338 -2.14 24.87 7.73
N ILE A 339 -3.12 24.29 7.01
CA ILE A 339 -2.89 23.61 5.72
C ILE A 339 -2.35 24.63 4.70
N ILE A 340 -2.97 25.80 4.58
CA ILE A 340 -2.58 26.86 3.64
C ILE A 340 -1.17 27.37 3.99
N THR A 341 -0.93 27.70 5.26
CA THR A 341 0.36 28.23 5.73
C THR A 341 1.49 27.22 5.47
N LYS A 342 1.29 25.95 5.84
CA LYS A 342 2.29 24.89 5.62
C LYS A 342 2.53 24.61 4.15
N ALA A 343 1.50 24.64 3.30
CA ALA A 343 1.66 24.47 1.86
C ALA A 343 2.51 25.60 1.26
N ASN A 344 2.23 26.84 1.59
CA ASN A 344 2.97 28.00 1.09
C ASN A 344 4.45 28.00 1.50
N PHE A 345 4.76 27.54 2.72
CA PHE A 345 6.13 27.41 3.21
C PHE A 345 6.90 26.28 2.50
N ASN A 346 6.25 25.11 2.26
CA ASN A 346 6.92 23.91 1.78
C ASN A 346 6.97 23.79 0.25
N LEU A 347 6.12 24.51 -0.48
CA LEU A 347 6.11 24.52 -1.95
C LEU A 347 7.42 24.99 -2.58
N LYS A 348 8.27 25.68 -1.83
CA LYS A 348 9.59 26.15 -2.30
C LYS A 348 10.70 25.12 -2.15
N ASN A 349 10.44 23.98 -1.49
CA ASN A 349 11.48 23.03 -1.11
C ASN A 349 11.47 21.73 -1.94
N TYR A 350 11.94 21.81 -3.18
CA TYR A 350 12.13 20.66 -4.08
C TYR A 350 13.53 20.03 -3.97
N LYS A 351 14.09 20.00 -2.77
CA LYS A 351 15.39 19.35 -2.53
C LYS A 351 15.28 17.84 -2.76
N SER A 352 16.38 17.26 -3.17
CA SER A 352 16.53 15.80 -3.15
C SER A 352 16.71 15.34 -1.70
N PHE A 353 15.86 14.44 -1.25
CA PHE A 353 15.93 13.87 0.09
C PHE A 353 16.38 12.41 0.06
N LYS A 354 17.09 12.01 1.12
CA LYS A 354 17.40 10.59 1.33
C LYS A 354 16.10 9.80 1.43
N ASN A 355 15.97 8.78 0.59
CA ASN A 355 14.80 7.91 0.61
C ASN A 355 15.00 6.78 1.63
N PRO A 356 14.32 6.78 2.79
CA PRO A 356 14.49 5.78 3.84
C PRO A 356 13.92 4.41 3.46
N TYR A 357 13.16 4.34 2.38
CA TYR A 357 12.58 3.12 1.82
C TYR A 357 13.46 2.46 0.74
N LYS A 358 14.63 3.04 0.44
CA LYS A 358 15.62 2.46 -0.47
C LYS A 358 16.54 1.53 0.31
N SER A 359 16.62 0.27 -0.10
CA SER A 359 17.55 -0.70 0.46
C SER A 359 18.79 -0.88 -0.41
N LYS A 360 19.93 -1.24 0.21
CA LYS A 360 21.13 -1.71 -0.47
C LYS A 360 20.94 -3.11 -1.08
N LYS A 361 20.08 -3.93 -0.48
CA LYS A 361 19.84 -5.30 -0.94
C LYS A 361 19.00 -5.32 -2.21
N LYS A 362 19.50 -6.02 -3.23
CA LYS A 362 18.79 -6.15 -4.51
C LYS A 362 17.67 -7.17 -4.37
N ILE A 363 16.44 -6.79 -4.66
CA ILE A 363 15.25 -7.67 -4.58
C ILE A 363 15.43 -8.93 -5.47
N HIS A 364 16.19 -8.85 -6.56
CA HIS A 364 16.48 -9.98 -7.43
C HIS A 364 17.25 -11.13 -6.73
N SER A 365 17.93 -10.86 -5.62
CA SER A 365 18.63 -11.89 -4.84
C SER A 365 17.67 -12.68 -3.92
N ILE A 366 16.46 -12.15 -3.65
CA ILE A 366 15.54 -12.74 -2.67
C ILE A 366 15.17 -14.19 -2.96
N PRO A 367 14.84 -14.60 -4.20
CA PRO A 367 14.53 -16.02 -4.46
C PRO A 367 15.68 -16.95 -4.07
N LYS A 368 16.94 -16.59 -4.38
CA LYS A 368 18.11 -17.39 -4.00
C LYS A 368 18.29 -17.45 -2.48
N ASP A 369 18.08 -16.30 -1.80
CA ASP A 369 18.13 -16.24 -0.33
C ASP A 369 17.07 -17.13 0.32
N ILE A 370 15.85 -17.13 -0.21
CA ILE A 370 14.76 -17.97 0.28
C ILE A 370 15.10 -19.44 0.09
N VAL A 371 15.62 -19.85 -1.07
CA VAL A 371 16.06 -21.25 -1.29
C VAL A 371 17.14 -21.67 -0.27
N LYS A 372 18.12 -20.79 0.01
CA LYS A 372 19.17 -21.04 1.01
C LYS A 372 18.58 -21.22 2.41
N LYS A 373 17.65 -20.34 2.79
CA LYS A 373 16.97 -20.39 4.09
C LYS A 373 16.07 -21.62 4.21
N PHE A 374 15.31 -21.95 3.16
CA PHE A 374 14.39 -23.11 3.12
C PHE A 374 15.10 -24.45 3.36
N LYS A 375 16.38 -24.56 3.05
CA LYS A 375 17.19 -25.77 3.29
C LYS A 375 17.66 -25.95 4.75
N ARG A 376 17.44 -24.96 5.61
CA ARG A 376 17.85 -25.04 7.01
C ARG A 376 16.95 -26.01 7.78
N LYS A 377 17.54 -26.81 8.64
CA LYS A 377 16.80 -27.76 9.52
C LYS A 377 15.83 -27.02 10.46
N ASP A 378 16.20 -25.82 10.92
CA ASP A 378 15.43 -24.96 11.83
C ASP A 378 14.48 -24.00 11.11
N PHE A 379 14.22 -24.18 9.81
CA PHE A 379 13.42 -23.25 9.04
C PHE A 379 11.97 -23.12 9.54
N ILE A 380 11.33 -24.24 9.86
CA ILE A 380 9.94 -24.28 10.34
C ILE A 380 9.86 -23.89 11.82
N GLN A 381 10.80 -24.36 12.63
CA GLN A 381 10.81 -24.10 14.06
C GLN A 381 11.33 -22.69 14.34
N LYS A 382 10.45 -21.80 14.79
CA LYS A 382 10.82 -20.47 15.23
C LYS A 382 11.19 -20.44 16.69
N LYS A 383 12.26 -19.72 17.00
CA LYS A 383 12.64 -19.40 18.37
C LYS A 383 12.29 -17.95 18.67
N CYS A 384 11.80 -17.66 19.87
CA CYS A 384 11.74 -16.31 20.39
C CYS A 384 13.11 -15.97 20.98
N THR A 385 13.66 -14.80 20.60
CA THR A 385 15.03 -14.40 20.99
C THR A 385 15.05 -13.33 22.10
N ILE A 386 13.89 -13.11 22.73
CA ILE A 386 13.73 -12.23 23.90
C ILE A 386 13.15 -13.01 25.07
#